data_f9a6f2d04bf1417c95137e28aa71f0e5
#
_entry.id   f9a6f2d04bf1417c95137e28aa71f0e5
#
_cell.length_a   1.000
_cell.length_b   1.000
_cell.length_c   1.000
_cell.angle_alpha   90.00
_cell.angle_beta   90.00
_cell.angle_gamma   90.00
#
_symmetry.space_group_name_H-M   'P 1'
#
loop_
_entity.id
_entity.type
_entity.pdbx_description
1 polymer ?
#
loop_
_entity_poly.entity_id
_entity_poly.type
_entity_poly.pdbx_seq_one_letter_code
_entity_poly.pdbx_strand_id
1 'polypeptide(L)'
;DALPIFMKLTLYFWAYTVLGGIVLGIGPACKAVNELFYTYEFEYKEITFKRGWQIFKQSFKRGNLLFGLFLVVALLLGYNLYLSVQIKGILFLVIDFVLIFALLYAYATYQYSLILDSEYEISLPNLLKLSFVSSFSSFPAFLKLLIGGGIIFWITWNYKGLILFGLIGLLTVWNGLVTKQWREKLDTQLESYE
;
A
#
# COMPACT_ATOMS: atom_id res chain seq x y z
N ASP A 1 19.19 -11.66 6.66
CA ASP A 1 18.82 -12.15 5.30
C ASP A 1 17.40 -11.69 4.95
N ALA A 2 17.28 -10.56 4.24
CA ALA A 2 15.98 -9.97 3.86
C ALA A 2 15.28 -10.75 2.71
N LEU A 3 16.06 -11.39 1.82
CA LEU A 3 15.54 -12.05 0.63
C LEU A 3 14.44 -13.11 0.93
N PRO A 4 14.59 -14.01 1.90
CA PRO A 4 13.55 -14.99 2.21
C PRO A 4 12.26 -14.33 2.76
N ILE A 5 12.34 -13.16 3.38
CA ILE A 5 11.17 -12.43 3.87
C ILE A 5 10.33 -11.89 2.71
N PHE A 6 10.95 -11.28 1.70
CA PHE A 6 10.23 -10.78 0.51
C PHE A 6 9.47 -11.90 -0.19
N MET A 7 10.13 -13.04 -0.40
CA MET A 7 9.51 -14.20 -1.02
C MET A 7 8.35 -14.73 -0.17
N LYS A 8 8.55 -14.86 1.13
CA LYS A 8 7.56 -15.37 2.07
C LYS A 8 6.30 -14.50 2.11
N LEU A 9 6.46 -13.18 2.22
CA LEU A 9 5.36 -12.22 2.20
C LEU A 9 4.59 -12.26 0.88
N THR A 10 5.30 -12.33 -0.25
CA THR A 10 4.66 -12.40 -1.57
C THR A 10 3.89 -13.70 -1.77
N LEU A 11 4.45 -14.84 -1.36
CA LEU A 11 3.76 -16.12 -1.43
C LEU A 11 2.52 -16.16 -0.53
N TYR A 12 2.60 -15.58 0.66
CA TYR A 12 1.44 -15.47 1.56
C TYR A 12 0.36 -14.58 0.97
N PHE A 13 0.74 -13.45 0.36
CA PHE A 13 -0.20 -12.59 -0.36
C PHE A 13 -0.98 -13.38 -1.41
N TRP A 14 -0.29 -14.13 -2.28
CA TRP A 14 -0.96 -14.91 -3.33
C TRP A 14 -1.84 -16.02 -2.76
N ALA A 15 -1.35 -16.73 -1.72
CA ALA A 15 -2.13 -17.77 -1.06
C ALA A 15 -3.43 -17.20 -0.46
N TYR A 16 -3.35 -16.08 0.28
CA TYR A 16 -4.54 -15.43 0.85
C TYR A 16 -5.47 -14.87 -0.22
N THR A 17 -4.92 -14.33 -1.29
CA THR A 17 -5.71 -13.81 -2.42
C THR A 17 -6.54 -14.92 -3.07
N VAL A 18 -5.93 -16.08 -3.34
CA VAL A 18 -6.64 -17.24 -3.92
C VAL A 18 -7.67 -17.79 -2.94
N LEU A 19 -7.32 -17.97 -1.68
CA LEU A 19 -8.23 -18.47 -0.64
C LEU A 19 -9.39 -17.51 -0.34
N GLY A 20 -9.20 -16.22 -0.58
CA GLY A 20 -10.22 -15.18 -0.42
C GLY A 20 -11.16 -15.00 -1.62
N GLY A 21 -11.03 -15.82 -2.68
CA GLY A 21 -11.84 -15.74 -3.88
C GLY A 21 -11.32 -14.73 -4.92
N ILE A 22 -9.99 -14.59 -4.99
CA ILE A 22 -9.21 -13.75 -5.91
C ILE A 22 -9.54 -12.26 -5.72
N VAL A 23 -10.65 -11.76 -6.29
CA VAL A 23 -10.97 -10.33 -6.25
C VAL A 23 -11.18 -9.83 -4.81
N LEU A 24 -11.98 -10.56 -4.01
CA LEU A 24 -12.24 -10.22 -2.61
C LEU A 24 -11.08 -10.58 -1.67
N GLY A 25 -10.09 -11.32 -2.17
CA GLY A 25 -8.89 -11.69 -1.42
C GLY A 25 -7.81 -10.62 -1.42
N ILE A 26 -7.73 -9.76 -2.45
CA ILE A 26 -6.62 -8.80 -2.63
C ILE A 26 -6.53 -7.82 -1.45
N GLY A 27 -7.61 -7.15 -1.11
CA GLY A 27 -7.65 -6.13 -0.05
C GLY A 27 -7.18 -6.68 1.31
N PRO A 28 -7.82 -7.71 1.85
CA PRO A 28 -7.40 -8.30 3.12
C PRO A 28 -6.03 -9.00 3.06
N ALA A 29 -5.60 -9.52 1.88
CA ALA A 29 -4.26 -10.07 1.71
C ALA A 29 -3.19 -8.97 1.79
N CYS A 30 -3.40 -7.82 1.13
CA CYS A 30 -2.52 -6.66 1.27
C CYS A 30 -2.39 -6.24 2.74
N LYS A 31 -3.52 -6.13 3.45
CA LYS A 31 -3.50 -5.76 4.87
C LYS A 31 -2.74 -6.80 5.70
N ALA A 32 -3.05 -8.08 5.55
CA ALA A 32 -2.42 -9.15 6.32
C ALA A 32 -0.90 -9.19 6.15
N VAL A 33 -0.40 -9.02 4.93
CA VAL A 33 1.03 -9.02 4.63
C VAL A 33 1.73 -7.78 5.18
N ASN A 34 1.10 -6.61 5.08
CA ASN A 34 1.64 -5.37 5.65
C ASN A 34 1.70 -5.45 7.18
N GLU A 35 0.60 -5.86 7.84
CA GLU A 35 0.53 -5.99 9.29
C GLU A 35 1.54 -7.02 9.83
N LEU A 36 1.70 -8.16 9.14
CA LEU A 36 2.75 -9.13 9.49
C LEU A 36 4.16 -8.51 9.46
N PHE A 37 4.45 -7.71 8.43
CA PHE A 37 5.77 -7.09 8.34
C PHE A 37 5.94 -5.97 9.36
N TYR A 38 4.95 -5.10 9.57
CA TYR A 38 5.07 -4.00 10.52
C TYR A 38 5.14 -4.46 11.99
N THR A 39 4.48 -5.59 12.31
CA THR A 39 4.52 -6.16 13.66
C THR A 39 5.83 -6.89 13.94
N TYR A 40 6.36 -7.63 12.97
CA TYR A 40 7.52 -8.53 13.18
C TYR A 40 8.79 -8.08 12.44
N GLU A 41 8.72 -7.06 11.61
CA GLU A 41 9.81 -6.52 10.79
C GLU A 41 10.64 -7.64 10.12
N PHE A 42 11.91 -7.78 10.46
CA PHE A 42 12.83 -8.79 9.89
C PHE A 42 12.90 -10.09 10.68
N GLU A 43 12.01 -10.32 11.63
CA GLU A 43 11.95 -11.56 12.40
C GLU A 43 11.29 -12.70 11.58
N TYR A 44 12.08 -13.31 10.72
CA TYR A 44 11.62 -14.35 9.77
C TYR A 44 10.80 -15.46 10.42
N LYS A 45 11.15 -15.89 11.65
CA LYS A 45 10.47 -16.99 12.37
C LYS A 45 9.06 -16.62 12.79
N GLU A 46 8.82 -15.33 13.11
CA GLU A 46 7.55 -14.83 13.60
C GLU A 46 6.55 -14.57 12.45
N ILE A 47 7.03 -14.30 11.23
CA ILE A 47 6.20 -14.17 10.03
C ILE A 47 5.70 -15.55 9.62
N THR A 48 4.56 -15.99 10.16
CA THR A 48 3.99 -17.30 9.87
C THR A 48 2.68 -17.22 9.09
N PHE A 49 2.43 -18.25 8.27
CA PHE A 49 1.16 -18.34 7.51
C PHE A 49 -0.06 -18.30 8.43
N LYS A 50 -0.01 -19.00 9.57
CA LYS A 50 -1.13 -19.07 10.52
C LYS A 50 -1.51 -17.68 11.07
N ARG A 51 -0.51 -16.88 11.45
CA ARG A 51 -0.73 -15.51 11.96
C ARG A 51 -1.33 -14.61 10.88
N GLY A 52 -0.74 -14.62 9.69
CA GLY A 52 -1.29 -13.85 8.57
C GLY A 52 -2.70 -14.27 8.16
N TRP A 53 -3.02 -15.55 8.26
CA TRP A 53 -4.37 -16.05 8.01
C TRP A 53 -5.38 -15.57 9.06
N GLN A 54 -4.97 -15.44 10.32
CA GLN A 54 -5.82 -14.85 11.36
C GLN A 54 -6.10 -13.37 11.06
N ILE A 55 -5.07 -12.58 10.76
CA ILE A 55 -5.21 -11.17 10.38
C ILE A 55 -6.10 -11.05 9.13
N PHE A 56 -5.87 -11.86 8.11
CA PHE A 56 -6.67 -11.90 6.90
C PHE A 56 -8.17 -12.07 7.19
N LYS A 57 -8.53 -13.04 8.03
CA LYS A 57 -9.93 -13.29 8.39
C LYS A 57 -10.55 -12.14 9.19
N GLN A 58 -9.82 -11.62 10.16
CA GLN A 58 -10.28 -10.52 11.01
C GLN A 58 -10.48 -9.23 10.22
N SER A 59 -9.58 -8.95 9.29
CA SER A 59 -9.61 -7.74 8.46
C SER A 59 -10.37 -7.88 7.13
N PHE A 60 -11.07 -8.99 6.90
CA PHE A 60 -11.67 -9.29 5.58
C PHE A 60 -12.61 -8.19 5.10
N LYS A 61 -13.55 -7.74 5.92
CA LYS A 61 -14.49 -6.67 5.55
C LYS A 61 -13.78 -5.32 5.40
N ARG A 62 -12.93 -4.98 6.37
CA ARG A 62 -12.24 -3.69 6.43
C ARG A 62 -11.23 -3.55 5.30
N GLY A 63 -10.44 -4.59 5.05
CA GLY A 63 -9.47 -4.63 3.95
C GLY A 63 -10.13 -4.50 2.57
N ASN A 64 -11.27 -5.18 2.36
CA ASN A 64 -12.02 -5.06 1.11
C ASN A 64 -12.65 -3.68 0.95
N LEU A 65 -13.19 -3.10 2.02
CA LEU A 65 -13.78 -1.76 1.95
C LEU A 65 -12.71 -0.71 1.61
N LEU A 66 -11.55 -0.79 2.27
CA LEU A 66 -10.43 0.12 2.02
C LEU A 66 -9.88 -0.05 0.59
N PHE A 67 -9.58 -1.28 0.18
CA PHE A 67 -9.10 -1.57 -1.17
C PHE A 67 -10.13 -1.16 -2.22
N GLY A 68 -11.40 -1.50 -2.04
CA GLY A 68 -12.47 -1.18 -2.98
C GLY A 68 -12.65 0.32 -3.17
N LEU A 69 -12.57 1.11 -2.09
CA LEU A 69 -12.64 2.57 -2.17
C LEU A 69 -11.51 3.15 -3.02
N PHE A 70 -10.27 2.75 -2.77
CA PHE A 70 -9.13 3.23 -3.55
C PHE A 70 -9.14 2.70 -4.98
N LEU A 71 -9.62 1.48 -5.20
CA LEU A 71 -9.80 0.92 -6.55
C LEU A 71 -10.81 1.73 -7.36
N VAL A 72 -11.95 2.10 -6.77
CA VAL A 72 -12.96 2.95 -7.44
C VAL A 72 -12.36 4.32 -7.78
N VAL A 73 -11.63 4.95 -6.86
CA VAL A 73 -10.94 6.23 -7.12
C VAL A 73 -9.94 6.08 -8.25
N ALA A 74 -9.11 5.04 -8.23
CA ALA A 74 -8.11 4.79 -9.26
C ALA A 74 -8.75 4.53 -10.64
N LEU A 75 -9.86 3.78 -10.70
CA LEU A 75 -10.59 3.53 -11.94
C LEU A 75 -11.22 4.81 -12.50
N LEU A 76 -11.83 5.63 -11.64
CA LEU A 76 -12.40 6.91 -12.05
C LEU A 76 -11.33 7.86 -12.59
N LEU A 77 -10.24 8.04 -11.86
CA LEU A 77 -9.12 8.90 -12.31
C LEU A 77 -8.46 8.36 -13.57
N GLY A 78 -8.22 7.05 -13.64
CA GLY A 78 -7.62 6.39 -14.80
C GLY A 78 -8.50 6.47 -16.04
N TYR A 79 -9.82 6.30 -15.89
CA TYR A 79 -10.75 6.45 -17.00
C TYR A 79 -10.82 7.90 -17.50
N ASN A 80 -10.84 8.88 -16.59
CA ASN A 80 -10.77 10.29 -16.98
C ASN A 80 -9.47 10.63 -17.69
N LEU A 81 -8.33 10.10 -17.22
CA LEU A 81 -7.04 10.25 -17.89
C LEU A 81 -7.08 9.63 -19.30
N TYR A 82 -7.62 8.41 -19.44
CA TYR A 82 -7.78 7.75 -20.73
C TYR A 82 -8.60 8.60 -21.73
N LEU A 83 -9.66 9.25 -21.27
CA LEU A 83 -10.45 10.14 -22.11
C LEU A 83 -9.72 11.45 -22.42
N SER A 84 -9.06 12.04 -21.44
CA SER A 84 -8.39 13.34 -21.57
C SER A 84 -7.24 13.32 -22.56
N VAL A 85 -6.39 12.28 -22.56
CA VAL A 85 -5.25 12.15 -23.47
C VAL A 85 -5.64 12.02 -24.96
N GLN A 86 -6.92 11.75 -25.25
CA GLN A 86 -7.44 11.68 -26.63
C GLN A 86 -7.77 13.05 -27.19
N ILE A 87 -7.88 14.09 -26.34
CA ILE A 87 -8.25 15.43 -26.73
C ILE A 87 -6.99 16.28 -26.86
N LYS A 88 -6.79 16.88 -28.05
CA LYS A 88 -5.63 17.74 -28.31
C LYS A 88 -5.86 19.13 -27.71
N GLY A 89 -4.85 19.68 -27.05
CA GLY A 89 -4.85 21.03 -26.54
C GLY A 89 -4.06 21.18 -25.25
N ILE A 90 -3.52 22.38 -25.01
CA ILE A 90 -2.68 22.66 -23.85
C ILE A 90 -3.45 22.50 -22.53
N LEU A 91 -4.75 22.81 -22.55
CA LEU A 91 -5.62 22.64 -21.38
C LEU A 91 -5.70 21.16 -20.95
N PHE A 92 -5.90 20.26 -21.91
CA PHE A 92 -5.99 18.82 -21.63
C PHE A 92 -4.64 18.26 -21.18
N LEU A 93 -3.52 18.74 -21.72
CA LEU A 93 -2.20 18.40 -21.23
C LEU A 93 -2.03 18.75 -19.73
N VAL A 94 -2.51 19.92 -19.30
CA VAL A 94 -2.49 20.30 -17.87
C VAL A 94 -3.40 19.38 -17.04
N ILE A 95 -4.59 19.06 -17.55
CA ILE A 95 -5.51 18.13 -16.89
C ILE A 95 -4.86 16.74 -16.74
N ASP A 96 -4.17 16.25 -17.76
CA ASP A 96 -3.46 14.97 -17.73
C ASP A 96 -2.41 14.93 -16.61
N PHE A 97 -1.61 15.99 -16.46
CA PHE A 97 -0.65 16.11 -15.36
C PHE A 97 -1.33 16.06 -13.98
N VAL A 98 -2.45 16.79 -13.83
CA VAL A 98 -3.22 16.79 -12.58
C VAL A 98 -3.78 15.40 -12.28
N LEU A 99 -4.32 14.70 -13.29
CA LEU A 99 -4.87 13.35 -13.13
C LEU A 99 -3.78 12.33 -12.80
N ILE A 100 -2.60 12.40 -13.43
CA ILE A 100 -1.46 11.55 -13.11
C ILE A 100 -1.01 11.80 -11.66
N PHE A 101 -0.88 13.07 -11.26
CA PHE A 101 -0.51 13.40 -9.88
C PHE A 101 -1.56 12.87 -8.89
N ALA A 102 -2.86 13.02 -9.20
CA ALA A 102 -3.94 12.52 -8.35
C ALA A 102 -3.91 10.98 -8.21
N LEU A 103 -3.57 10.24 -9.29
CA LEU A 103 -3.39 8.78 -9.25
C LEU A 103 -2.20 8.38 -8.35
N LEU A 104 -1.06 9.04 -8.52
CA LEU A 104 0.13 8.80 -7.69
C LEU A 104 -0.15 9.13 -6.22
N TYR A 105 -0.88 10.21 -5.98
CA TYR A 105 -1.29 10.62 -4.65
C TYR A 105 -2.27 9.63 -4.01
N ALA A 106 -3.26 9.14 -4.76
CA ALA A 106 -4.19 8.11 -4.30
C ALA A 106 -3.46 6.82 -3.95
N TYR A 107 -2.48 6.40 -4.76
CA TYR A 107 -1.62 5.24 -4.46
C TYR A 107 -0.85 5.43 -3.14
N ALA A 108 -0.21 6.58 -2.96
CA ALA A 108 0.52 6.87 -1.73
C ALA A 108 -0.40 6.88 -0.51
N THR A 109 -1.57 7.54 -0.62
CA THR A 109 -2.57 7.58 0.45
C THR A 109 -3.05 6.17 0.82
N TYR A 110 -3.22 5.28 -0.16
CA TYR A 110 -3.53 3.87 0.10
C TYR A 110 -2.42 3.17 0.90
N GLN A 111 -1.15 3.39 0.56
CA GLN A 111 -0.03 2.82 1.30
C GLN A 111 0.02 3.33 2.75
N TYR A 112 -0.14 4.65 2.95
CA TYR A 112 -0.25 5.21 4.30
C TYR A 112 -1.44 4.67 5.07
N SER A 113 -2.58 4.43 4.40
CA SER A 113 -3.75 3.84 5.06
C SER A 113 -3.51 2.41 5.52
N LEU A 114 -2.78 1.59 4.76
CA LEU A 114 -2.40 0.25 5.17
C LEU A 114 -1.47 0.26 6.39
N ILE A 115 -0.51 1.19 6.43
CA ILE A 115 0.40 1.35 7.56
C ILE A 115 -0.37 1.75 8.82
N LEU A 116 -1.13 2.83 8.75
CA LEU A 116 -1.90 3.35 9.89
C LEU A 116 -2.94 2.35 10.39
N ASP A 117 -3.58 1.61 9.49
CA ASP A 117 -4.57 0.59 9.83
C ASP A 117 -3.95 -0.67 10.47
N SER A 118 -2.64 -0.86 10.30
CA SER A 118 -1.91 -1.96 10.90
C SER A 118 -1.34 -1.62 12.28
N GLU A 119 -1.07 -0.35 12.54
CA GLU A 119 -0.44 0.10 13.79
C GLU A 119 -1.45 0.69 14.80
N TYR A 120 -2.56 1.27 14.31
CA TYR A 120 -3.51 2.00 15.14
C TYR A 120 -4.94 1.52 14.96
N GLU A 121 -5.69 1.44 16.07
CA GLU A 121 -7.14 1.17 16.04
C GLU A 121 -7.93 2.46 15.75
N ILE A 122 -8.03 2.82 14.47
CA ILE A 122 -8.69 4.06 14.02
C ILE A 122 -9.97 3.72 13.25
N SER A 123 -11.02 4.53 13.43
CA SER A 123 -12.25 4.42 12.61
C SER A 123 -11.95 4.73 11.14
N LEU A 124 -12.62 4.07 10.20
CA LEU A 124 -12.37 4.24 8.76
C LEU A 124 -12.39 5.71 8.28
N PRO A 125 -13.35 6.57 8.67
CA PRO A 125 -13.33 7.97 8.25
C PRO A 125 -12.10 8.73 8.73
N ASN A 126 -11.66 8.48 9.97
CA ASN A 126 -10.48 9.11 10.55
C ASN A 126 -9.20 8.56 9.93
N LEU A 127 -9.16 7.24 9.63
CA LEU A 127 -8.07 6.61 8.90
C LEU A 127 -7.85 7.27 7.54
N LEU A 128 -8.90 7.46 6.75
CA LEU A 128 -8.81 8.10 5.44
C LEU A 128 -8.33 9.55 5.53
N LYS A 129 -8.86 10.32 6.48
CA LYS A 129 -8.40 11.70 6.72
C LYS A 129 -6.93 11.75 7.12
N LEU A 130 -6.54 10.90 8.08
CA LEU A 130 -5.16 10.84 8.56
C LEU A 130 -4.20 10.39 7.46
N SER A 131 -4.54 9.36 6.68
CA SER A 131 -3.74 8.88 5.55
C SER A 131 -3.55 9.95 4.49
N PHE A 132 -4.62 10.70 4.19
CA PHE A 132 -4.57 11.82 3.26
C PHE A 132 -3.61 12.92 3.74
N VAL A 133 -3.74 13.36 4.99
CA VAL A 133 -2.87 14.39 5.58
C VAL A 133 -1.42 13.90 5.68
N SER A 134 -1.22 12.64 6.07
CA SER A 134 0.11 12.03 6.24
C SER A 134 0.90 11.98 4.95
N SER A 135 0.23 11.77 3.82
CA SER A 135 0.86 11.80 2.49
C SER A 135 1.47 13.17 2.16
N PHE A 136 0.93 14.27 2.72
CA PHE A 136 1.50 15.62 2.57
C PHE A 136 2.50 15.98 3.66
N SER A 137 2.32 15.48 4.88
CA SER A 137 3.12 15.91 6.04
C SER A 137 4.58 15.47 5.95
N SER A 138 4.89 14.44 5.17
CA SER A 138 6.25 13.96 4.94
C SER A 138 6.56 13.84 3.43
N PHE A 139 6.73 14.99 2.78
CA PHE A 139 7.03 15.04 1.35
C PHE A 139 8.27 14.20 0.93
N PRO A 140 9.38 14.17 1.72
CA PRO A 140 10.50 13.28 1.39
C PRO A 140 10.13 11.79 1.43
N ALA A 141 9.34 11.36 2.40
CA ALA A 141 8.88 9.97 2.46
C ALA A 141 7.92 9.64 1.32
N PHE A 142 7.01 10.56 0.99
CA PHE A 142 6.11 10.45 -0.17
C PHE A 142 6.90 10.26 -1.48
N LEU A 143 7.90 11.09 -1.74
CA LEU A 143 8.74 10.96 -2.94
C LEU A 143 9.51 9.63 -2.97
N LYS A 144 10.13 9.24 -1.85
CA LYS A 144 10.85 7.96 -1.75
C LYS A 144 9.90 6.78 -1.99
N LEU A 145 8.68 6.82 -1.46
CA LEU A 145 7.65 5.80 -1.66
C LEU A 145 7.30 5.67 -3.14
N LEU A 146 7.05 6.78 -3.83
CA LEU A 146 6.72 6.78 -5.26
C LEU A 146 7.90 6.33 -6.14
N ILE A 147 9.09 6.89 -5.91
CA ILE A 147 10.28 6.57 -6.72
C ILE A 147 10.66 5.09 -6.52
N GLY A 148 10.76 4.63 -5.28
CA GLY A 148 11.10 3.24 -5.00
C GLY A 148 10.03 2.27 -5.47
N GLY A 149 8.75 2.59 -5.27
CA GLY A 149 7.64 1.82 -5.84
C GLY A 149 7.73 1.73 -7.37
N GLY A 150 7.98 2.86 -8.04
CA GLY A 150 8.17 2.91 -9.49
C GLY A 150 9.34 2.06 -9.97
N ILE A 151 10.49 2.10 -9.27
CA ILE A 151 11.65 1.26 -9.57
C ILE A 151 11.30 -0.22 -9.39
N ILE A 152 10.62 -0.60 -8.29
CA ILE A 152 10.18 -1.97 -8.05
C ILE A 152 9.25 -2.45 -9.17
N PHE A 153 8.27 -1.65 -9.58
CA PHE A 153 7.39 -1.97 -10.70
C PHE A 153 8.14 -2.11 -12.01
N TRP A 154 9.10 -1.21 -12.30
CA TRP A 154 9.91 -1.27 -13.52
C TRP A 154 10.77 -2.54 -13.57
N ILE A 155 11.43 -2.90 -12.46
CA ILE A 155 12.23 -4.14 -12.35
C ILE A 155 11.32 -5.36 -12.54
N THR A 156 10.16 -5.37 -11.88
CA THR A 156 9.19 -6.46 -11.94
C THR A 156 8.62 -6.64 -13.36
N TRP A 157 8.43 -5.53 -14.09
CA TRP A 157 8.00 -5.58 -15.49
C TRP A 157 9.01 -6.28 -16.39
N ASN A 158 10.30 -6.04 -16.15
CA ASN A 158 11.39 -6.71 -16.89
C ASN A 158 11.60 -8.16 -16.45
N TYR A 159 11.41 -8.45 -15.17
CA TYR A 159 11.59 -9.78 -14.58
C TYR A 159 10.26 -10.31 -14.03
N LYS A 160 9.40 -10.80 -14.95
CA LYS A 160 8.02 -11.22 -14.63
C LYS A 160 7.89 -12.25 -13.50
N GLY A 161 8.92 -13.06 -13.26
CA GLY A 161 8.95 -13.99 -12.12
C GLY A 161 8.87 -13.30 -10.75
N LEU A 162 9.32 -12.03 -10.66
CA LEU A 162 9.20 -11.26 -9.41
C LEU A 162 7.76 -10.94 -9.01
N ILE A 163 6.81 -10.97 -9.96
CA ILE A 163 5.38 -10.79 -9.64
C ILE A 163 4.94 -11.85 -8.62
N LEU A 164 5.37 -13.09 -8.84
CA LEU A 164 4.98 -14.21 -7.96
C LEU A 164 5.85 -14.34 -6.71
N PHE A 165 7.13 -13.95 -6.79
CA PHE A 165 8.10 -14.26 -5.74
C PHE A 165 8.60 -13.05 -4.95
N GLY A 166 8.39 -11.81 -5.40
CA GLY A 166 9.04 -10.68 -4.76
C GLY A 166 8.27 -9.36 -4.74
N LEU A 167 7.36 -9.09 -5.69
CA LEU A 167 6.75 -7.78 -5.86
C LEU A 167 6.12 -7.23 -4.58
N ILE A 168 5.20 -7.97 -3.99
CA ILE A 168 4.44 -7.49 -2.82
C ILE A 168 5.36 -7.35 -1.61
N GLY A 169 6.22 -8.34 -1.37
CA GLY A 169 7.17 -8.27 -0.26
C GLY A 169 8.16 -7.12 -0.39
N LEU A 170 8.67 -6.84 -1.60
CA LEU A 170 9.54 -5.69 -1.86
C LEU A 170 8.82 -4.38 -1.60
N LEU A 171 7.57 -4.23 -2.08
CA LEU A 171 6.77 -3.03 -1.84
C LEU A 171 6.47 -2.85 -0.34
N THR A 172 6.06 -3.91 0.35
CA THR A 172 5.75 -3.86 1.79
C THR A 172 6.97 -3.43 2.61
N VAL A 173 8.13 -4.07 2.37
CA VAL A 173 9.37 -3.76 3.09
C VAL A 173 9.87 -2.37 2.73
N TRP A 174 9.86 -1.99 1.46
CA TRP A 174 10.26 -0.65 1.03
C TRP A 174 9.42 0.44 1.69
N ASN A 175 8.10 0.28 1.66
CA ASN A 175 7.18 1.24 2.28
C ASN A 175 7.39 1.33 3.79
N GLY A 176 7.61 0.20 4.46
CA GLY A 176 7.92 0.16 5.88
C GLY A 176 9.20 0.90 6.25
N LEU A 177 10.27 0.69 5.48
CA LEU A 177 11.55 1.36 5.71
C LEU A 177 11.49 2.87 5.45
N VAL A 178 10.85 3.27 4.37
CA VAL A 178 10.74 4.69 3.98
C VAL A 178 9.88 5.48 4.97
N THR A 179 8.84 4.86 5.52
CA THR A 179 7.91 5.53 6.44
C THR A 179 8.33 5.42 7.91
N LYS A 180 9.38 4.66 8.24
CA LYS A 180 9.81 4.42 9.63
C LYS A 180 10.02 5.70 10.43
N GLN A 181 10.80 6.64 9.92
CA GLN A 181 11.06 7.92 10.59
C GLN A 181 9.81 8.77 10.78
N TRP A 182 8.86 8.70 9.85
CA TRP A 182 7.57 9.39 9.96
C TRP A 182 6.70 8.73 11.04
N ARG A 183 6.67 7.40 11.14
CA ARG A 183 5.94 6.66 12.18
C ARG A 183 6.47 6.98 13.57
N GLU A 184 7.79 6.93 13.77
CA GLU A 184 8.45 7.29 15.03
C GLU A 184 8.10 8.72 15.50
N LYS A 185 8.01 9.68 14.57
CA LYS A 185 7.56 11.03 14.88
C LYS A 185 6.09 11.10 15.27
N LEU A 186 5.24 10.32 14.60
CA LEU A 186 3.82 10.26 14.89
C LEU A 186 3.59 9.67 16.29
N ASP A 187 4.29 8.59 16.65
CA ASP A 187 4.23 7.98 17.99
C ASP A 187 4.64 8.97 19.08
N THR A 188 5.75 9.67 18.90
CA THR A 188 6.21 10.70 19.83
C THR A 188 5.18 11.84 20.01
N GLN A 189 4.48 12.20 18.94
CA GLN A 189 3.42 13.20 19.03
C GLN A 189 2.21 12.68 19.79
N LEU A 190 1.79 11.44 19.55
CA LEU A 190 0.65 10.84 20.26
C LEU A 190 0.93 10.70 21.76
N GLU A 191 2.12 10.24 22.15
CA GLU A 191 2.55 10.14 23.54
C GLU A 191 2.57 11.52 24.26
N SER A 192 2.77 12.61 23.53
CA SER A 192 2.78 13.95 24.11
C SER A 192 1.37 14.49 24.45
N TYR A 193 0.32 13.82 24.02
CA TYR A 193 -1.09 14.18 24.28
C TYR A 193 -1.76 13.30 25.35
N GLU A 194 -1.09 12.24 25.82
CA GLU A 194 -1.52 11.42 26.96
C GLU A 194 -0.95 11.97 28.28
#